data_38db4f979078c4a8a872710f29175084
#
_entry.id   38db4f979078c4a8a872710f29175084
#
_cell.length_a   1.000
_cell.length_b   1.000
_cell.length_c   1.000
_cell.angle_alpha   90.00
_cell.angle_beta   90.00
_cell.angle_gamma   90.00
#
_symmetry.space_group_name_H-M   'P 1'
#
loop_
_entity.id
_entity.type
_entity.pdbx_description
1 polymer ?
#
loop_
_entity_poly.entity_id
_entity_poly.type
_entity_poly.pdbx_seq_one_letter_code
_entity_poly.pdbx_strand_id
1 'polypeptide(L)'
;AIGRARFAAIGTALVVTVFGVANYALTQFRGRPFLLIDLSSIGTALNVSGSYELEFEPVFILGLIYTAALTVFAWRLFPGGAKVGIASQVLRRALPLAGAAVFVYCCFYGGLMYRNGIYMNWNDNEFRSSSVMYFFATASTLDIEEPEGYSEETLDGIVLHLMENADEHAYYASTGDGEDPDIIVVMSESFSDTRELGEFETDNAFFSYFDELENETIHGHVYSSVIGGNTANSEYEMLTGDSCAFLPTGAVAYQTYINYPVGTLVSTLKDQGYSASMLHPHWSTGWNRIQVYGLFGFDRTLWRESYRAVDTLRGYTTDEWDYEELIKLYEEERAKQDDDEGVFLFNITMQN
;
A
#
# COMPACT_ATOMS: atom_id res chain seq x y z
N ALA A 1 -13.21 -30.09 -7.88
CA ALA A 1 -13.19 -31.39 -8.50
C ALA A 1 -14.04 -31.45 -9.75
N ILE A 2 -13.49 -30.95 -10.85
CA ILE A 2 -14.08 -30.97 -12.18
C ILE A 2 -14.01 -32.43 -12.65
N GLY A 3 -15.16 -33.11 -12.77
CA GLY A 3 -15.26 -34.57 -13.05
C GLY A 3 -14.72 -35.04 -14.41
N ARG A 4 -14.01 -34.19 -15.16
CA ARG A 4 -13.38 -34.50 -16.44
C ARG A 4 -11.96 -33.96 -16.45
N ALA A 5 -10.99 -34.82 -16.65
CA ALA A 5 -9.56 -34.47 -16.61
C ALA A 5 -9.19 -33.30 -17.54
N ARG A 6 -9.81 -33.19 -18.71
CA ARG A 6 -9.60 -32.05 -19.64
C ARG A 6 -9.91 -30.72 -19.01
N PHE A 7 -11.09 -30.60 -18.39
CA PHE A 7 -11.49 -29.32 -17.76
C PHE A 7 -10.70 -29.03 -16.51
N ALA A 8 -10.27 -30.07 -15.78
CA ALA A 8 -9.36 -29.89 -14.65
C ALA A 8 -8.02 -29.34 -15.11
N ALA A 9 -7.43 -29.89 -16.17
CA ALA A 9 -6.18 -29.43 -16.74
C ALA A 9 -6.26 -27.96 -17.23
N ILE A 10 -7.35 -27.60 -17.93
CA ILE A 10 -7.56 -26.23 -18.40
C ILE A 10 -7.74 -25.27 -17.21
N GLY A 11 -8.56 -25.66 -16.22
CA GLY A 11 -8.78 -24.84 -15.03
C GLY A 11 -7.48 -24.60 -14.25
N THR A 12 -6.65 -25.62 -14.09
CA THR A 12 -5.33 -25.50 -13.46
C THR A 12 -4.42 -24.59 -14.26
N ALA A 13 -4.35 -24.78 -15.59
CA ALA A 13 -3.54 -23.93 -16.46
C ALA A 13 -3.98 -22.46 -16.39
N LEU A 14 -5.29 -22.20 -16.39
CA LEU A 14 -5.83 -20.84 -16.24
C LEU A 14 -5.43 -20.21 -14.91
N VAL A 15 -5.59 -20.93 -13.80
CA VAL A 15 -5.22 -20.43 -12.46
C VAL A 15 -3.73 -20.13 -12.40
N VAL A 16 -2.89 -21.04 -12.90
CA VAL A 16 -1.42 -20.84 -12.92
C VAL A 16 -1.04 -19.64 -13.80
N THR A 17 -1.71 -19.48 -14.96
CA THR A 17 -1.44 -18.35 -15.85
C THR A 17 -1.83 -17.02 -15.19
N VAL A 18 -3.04 -16.93 -14.60
CA VAL A 18 -3.49 -15.71 -13.92
C VAL A 18 -2.57 -15.36 -12.76
N PHE A 19 -2.22 -16.35 -11.93
CA PHE A 19 -1.26 -16.16 -10.84
C PHE A 19 0.11 -15.69 -11.37
N GLY A 20 0.64 -16.32 -12.42
CA GLY A 20 1.92 -15.98 -13.01
C GLY A 20 1.94 -14.56 -13.58
N VAL A 21 0.85 -14.13 -14.25
CA VAL A 21 0.71 -12.77 -14.77
C VAL A 21 0.65 -11.75 -13.64
N ALA A 22 -0.16 -12.00 -12.60
CA ALA A 22 -0.26 -11.12 -11.45
C ALA A 22 1.08 -11.00 -10.71
N ASN A 23 1.75 -12.15 -10.49
CA ASN A 23 3.06 -12.17 -9.87
C ASN A 23 4.11 -11.40 -10.70
N TYR A 24 4.12 -11.60 -12.01
CA TYR A 24 5.04 -10.91 -12.93
C TYR A 24 4.84 -9.38 -12.87
N ALA A 25 3.59 -8.93 -12.99
CA ALA A 25 3.26 -7.52 -12.91
C ALA A 25 3.70 -6.90 -11.58
N LEU A 26 3.33 -7.51 -10.46
CA LEU A 26 3.70 -6.99 -9.14
C LEU A 26 5.20 -7.00 -8.88
N THR A 27 5.93 -7.99 -9.38
CA THR A 27 7.39 -8.03 -9.26
C THR A 27 8.04 -6.87 -10.02
N GLN A 28 7.50 -6.51 -11.19
CA GLN A 28 8.00 -5.34 -11.93
C GLN A 28 7.72 -4.01 -11.22
N PHE A 29 6.52 -3.85 -10.65
CA PHE A 29 6.13 -2.58 -10.03
C PHE A 29 6.62 -2.40 -8.61
N ARG A 30 6.59 -3.47 -7.82
CA ARG A 30 6.84 -3.40 -6.36
C ARG A 30 8.11 -4.10 -5.95
N GLY A 31 8.85 -4.69 -6.89
CA GLY A 31 10.05 -5.48 -6.60
C GLY A 31 9.80 -6.73 -5.75
N ARG A 32 8.54 -7.09 -5.47
CA ARG A 32 8.15 -8.22 -4.62
C ARG A 32 7.12 -9.14 -5.30
N PRO A 33 7.03 -10.40 -4.88
CA PRO A 33 6.05 -11.31 -5.45
C PRO A 33 4.61 -10.98 -5.03
N PHE A 34 3.66 -11.60 -5.73
CA PHE A 34 2.24 -11.54 -5.41
C PHE A 34 1.95 -12.23 -4.08
N LEU A 35 1.32 -11.51 -3.15
CA LEU A 35 0.98 -11.94 -1.80
C LEU A 35 -0.53 -12.16 -1.65
N LEU A 36 -0.94 -12.94 -0.64
CA LEU A 36 -2.36 -13.15 -0.38
C LEU A 36 -3.09 -11.84 -0.05
N ILE A 37 -2.44 -10.94 0.67
CA ILE A 37 -2.99 -9.63 1.04
C ILE A 37 -3.29 -8.75 -0.19
N ASP A 38 -2.58 -8.92 -1.31
CA ASP A 38 -2.81 -8.16 -2.54
C ASP A 38 -4.21 -8.41 -3.13
N LEU A 39 -4.88 -9.49 -2.72
CA LEU A 39 -6.27 -9.74 -3.11
C LEU A 39 -7.21 -8.65 -2.60
N SER A 40 -6.92 -8.02 -1.47
CA SER A 40 -7.68 -6.88 -0.93
C SER A 40 -7.53 -5.63 -1.81
N SER A 41 -6.41 -5.52 -2.51
CA SER A 41 -6.02 -4.36 -3.34
C SER A 41 -6.34 -4.51 -4.83
N ILE A 42 -7.04 -5.58 -5.25
CA ILE A 42 -7.32 -5.85 -6.69
C ILE A 42 -8.04 -4.67 -7.35
N GLY A 43 -9.00 -4.06 -6.67
CA GLY A 43 -9.73 -2.88 -7.19
C GLY A 43 -8.79 -1.72 -7.51
N THR A 44 -7.90 -1.38 -6.60
CA THR A 44 -6.88 -0.34 -6.79
C THR A 44 -5.93 -0.69 -7.93
N ALA A 45 -5.43 -1.94 -7.96
CA ALA A 45 -4.51 -2.41 -9.00
C ALA A 45 -5.13 -2.30 -10.40
N LEU A 46 -6.41 -2.63 -10.55
CA LEU A 46 -7.13 -2.49 -11.83
C LEU A 46 -7.29 -1.03 -12.25
N ASN A 47 -7.56 -0.13 -11.30
CA ASN A 47 -7.72 1.30 -11.58
C ASN A 47 -6.43 1.96 -12.09
N VAL A 48 -5.28 1.56 -11.55
CA VAL A 48 -3.98 2.13 -11.92
C VAL A 48 -3.26 1.35 -13.04
N SER A 49 -3.77 0.19 -13.43
CA SER A 49 -3.09 -0.69 -14.41
C SER A 49 -2.87 -0.05 -15.78
N GLY A 50 -3.71 0.93 -16.16
CA GLY A 50 -3.56 1.66 -17.43
C GLY A 50 -2.46 2.73 -17.42
N SER A 51 -1.91 3.06 -16.26
CA SER A 51 -0.86 4.08 -16.09
C SER A 51 0.55 3.48 -16.14
N TYR A 52 0.67 2.17 -16.22
CA TYR A 52 1.94 1.47 -16.18
C TYR A 52 2.24 0.74 -17.48
N GLU A 53 3.46 0.87 -17.96
CA GLU A 53 3.98 0.08 -19.07
C GLU A 53 4.64 -1.18 -18.54
N LEU A 54 4.07 -2.35 -18.89
CA LEU A 54 4.65 -3.65 -18.57
C LEU A 54 5.67 -4.03 -19.64
N GLU A 55 6.91 -4.24 -19.24
CA GLU A 55 7.91 -4.81 -20.11
C GLU A 55 7.77 -6.34 -20.15
N PHE A 56 7.52 -6.90 -21.34
CA PHE A 56 7.37 -8.34 -21.50
C PHE A 56 8.70 -9.00 -21.83
N GLU A 57 9.36 -9.52 -20.82
CA GLU A 57 10.60 -10.28 -21.03
C GLU A 57 10.38 -11.57 -21.84
N PRO A 58 11.36 -11.98 -22.67
CA PRO A 58 11.25 -13.21 -23.47
C PRO A 58 10.95 -14.46 -22.64
N VAL A 59 11.47 -14.56 -21.41
CA VAL A 59 11.23 -15.69 -20.51
C VAL A 59 9.76 -15.76 -20.08
N PHE A 60 9.11 -14.61 -19.82
CA PHE A 60 7.69 -14.55 -19.50
C PHE A 60 6.83 -15.01 -20.67
N ILE A 61 7.13 -14.52 -21.89
CA ILE A 61 6.44 -14.91 -23.12
C ILE A 61 6.59 -16.43 -23.37
N LEU A 62 7.78 -16.98 -23.19
CA LEU A 62 8.04 -18.42 -23.30
C LEU A 62 7.22 -19.21 -22.27
N GLY A 63 7.08 -18.71 -21.05
CA GLY A 63 6.23 -19.30 -20.01
C GLY A 63 4.76 -19.39 -20.43
N LEU A 64 4.21 -18.33 -21.02
CA LEU A 64 2.84 -18.33 -21.54
C LEU A 64 2.66 -19.30 -22.70
N ILE A 65 3.60 -19.35 -23.64
CA ILE A 65 3.60 -20.27 -24.77
C ILE A 65 3.66 -21.73 -24.26
N TYR A 66 4.55 -22.01 -23.29
CA TYR A 66 4.67 -23.33 -22.68
C TYR A 66 3.38 -23.77 -21.99
N THR A 67 2.74 -22.89 -21.21
CA THR A 67 1.47 -23.16 -20.54
C THR A 67 0.35 -23.42 -21.55
N ALA A 68 0.29 -22.64 -22.62
CA ALA A 68 -0.66 -22.87 -23.70
C ALA A 68 -0.42 -24.22 -24.40
N ALA A 69 0.84 -24.57 -24.71
CA ALA A 69 1.21 -25.84 -25.30
C ALA A 69 0.85 -27.02 -24.41
N LEU A 70 1.14 -26.95 -23.09
CA LEU A 70 0.74 -27.96 -22.11
C LEU A 70 -0.78 -28.14 -22.06
N THR A 71 -1.52 -27.03 -22.13
CA THR A 71 -2.99 -27.04 -22.11
C THR A 71 -3.53 -27.79 -23.34
N VAL A 72 -3.01 -27.48 -24.52
CA VAL A 72 -3.39 -28.19 -25.78
C VAL A 72 -3.00 -29.66 -25.71
N PHE A 73 -1.80 -29.97 -25.22
CA PHE A 73 -1.33 -31.33 -25.04
C PHE A 73 -2.24 -32.14 -24.08
N ALA A 74 -2.56 -31.54 -22.91
CA ALA A 74 -3.47 -32.15 -21.96
C ALA A 74 -4.88 -32.35 -22.56
N TRP A 75 -5.37 -31.41 -23.36
CA TRP A 75 -6.64 -31.57 -24.06
C TRP A 75 -6.64 -32.75 -25.03
N ARG A 76 -5.54 -33.01 -25.71
CA ARG A 76 -5.38 -34.10 -26.66
C ARG A 76 -5.22 -35.46 -25.97
N LEU A 77 -4.44 -35.49 -24.88
CA LEU A 77 -4.13 -36.76 -24.18
C LEU A 77 -5.26 -37.28 -23.30
N PHE A 78 -6.02 -36.39 -22.67
CA PHE A 78 -7.08 -36.84 -21.78
C PHE A 78 -8.39 -37.07 -22.54
N PRO A 79 -8.82 -38.31 -22.73
CA PRO A 79 -10.09 -38.61 -23.40
C PRO A 79 -11.28 -38.09 -22.60
N GLY A 80 -12.36 -37.74 -23.28
CA GLY A 80 -13.62 -37.34 -22.66
C GLY A 80 -14.17 -38.52 -21.82
N GLY A 81 -14.41 -38.25 -20.55
CA GLY A 81 -14.57 -39.19 -19.46
C GLY A 81 -15.38 -40.44 -19.75
N ALA A 82 -14.82 -41.58 -19.38
CA ALA A 82 -15.53 -42.83 -19.23
C ALA A 82 -16.61 -42.70 -18.14
N LYS A 83 -17.75 -43.35 -18.33
CA LYS A 83 -18.78 -43.45 -17.29
C LYS A 83 -18.22 -44.29 -16.13
N VAL A 84 -17.96 -43.61 -15.01
CA VAL A 84 -17.45 -44.23 -13.77
C VAL A 84 -18.59 -44.31 -12.77
N GLY A 85 -18.64 -45.37 -11.97
CA GLY A 85 -19.64 -45.53 -10.91
C GLY A 85 -19.60 -44.40 -9.88
N ILE A 86 -20.71 -44.11 -9.22
CA ILE A 86 -20.89 -43.00 -8.29
C ILE A 86 -19.83 -43.00 -7.19
N ALA A 87 -19.53 -44.14 -6.58
CA ALA A 87 -18.52 -44.27 -5.53
C ALA A 87 -17.12 -43.86 -5.99
N SER A 88 -16.73 -44.27 -7.22
CA SER A 88 -15.45 -43.84 -7.81
C SER A 88 -15.42 -42.36 -8.17
N GLN A 89 -16.55 -41.75 -8.54
CA GLN A 89 -16.66 -40.31 -8.78
C GLN A 89 -16.48 -39.51 -7.49
N VAL A 90 -17.11 -39.96 -6.40
CA VAL A 90 -17.00 -39.34 -5.07
C VAL A 90 -15.55 -39.42 -4.60
N LEU A 91 -14.92 -40.60 -4.64
CA LEU A 91 -13.54 -40.78 -4.20
C LEU A 91 -12.54 -39.92 -5.00
N ARG A 92 -12.69 -39.85 -6.34
CA ARG A 92 -11.86 -39.05 -7.23
C ARG A 92 -11.99 -37.54 -6.99
N ARG A 93 -13.06 -37.06 -6.34
CA ARG A 93 -13.27 -35.68 -5.97
C ARG A 93 -12.86 -35.43 -4.53
N ALA A 94 -13.20 -36.33 -3.63
CA ALA A 94 -12.91 -36.20 -2.20
C ALA A 94 -11.40 -36.26 -1.90
N LEU A 95 -10.67 -37.16 -2.58
CA LEU A 95 -9.24 -37.35 -2.32
C LEU A 95 -8.37 -36.10 -2.63
N PRO A 96 -8.51 -35.43 -3.79
CA PRO A 96 -7.79 -34.18 -4.06
C PRO A 96 -8.21 -33.03 -3.13
N LEU A 97 -9.51 -32.97 -2.76
CA LEU A 97 -10.00 -31.96 -1.81
C LEU A 97 -9.43 -32.16 -0.41
N ALA A 98 -9.40 -33.40 0.05
CA ALA A 98 -8.79 -33.76 1.32
C ALA A 98 -7.28 -33.48 1.31
N GLY A 99 -6.59 -33.83 0.21
CA GLY A 99 -5.19 -33.52 0.03
C GLY A 99 -4.90 -31.99 0.04
N ALA A 100 -5.73 -31.20 -0.64
CA ALA A 100 -5.65 -29.74 -0.62
C ALA A 100 -5.93 -29.18 0.79
N ALA A 101 -6.93 -29.69 1.50
CA ALA A 101 -7.24 -29.28 2.86
C ALA A 101 -6.09 -29.61 3.83
N VAL A 102 -5.50 -30.81 3.73
CA VAL A 102 -4.31 -31.18 4.52
C VAL A 102 -3.13 -30.31 4.17
N PHE A 103 -2.90 -30.03 2.90
CA PHE A 103 -1.84 -29.12 2.46
C PHE A 103 -2.02 -27.71 3.05
N VAL A 104 -3.22 -27.15 2.91
CA VAL A 104 -3.56 -25.84 3.49
C VAL A 104 -3.39 -25.86 5.01
N TYR A 105 -3.91 -26.91 5.69
CA TYR A 105 -3.73 -27.05 7.14
C TYR A 105 -2.25 -27.10 7.55
N CYS A 106 -1.43 -27.88 6.85
CA CYS A 106 0.00 -27.97 7.13
C CYS A 106 0.72 -26.63 6.86
N CYS A 107 0.31 -25.88 5.85
CA CYS A 107 0.87 -24.58 5.55
C CYS A 107 0.52 -23.53 6.61
N PHE A 108 -0.74 -23.50 7.05
CA PHE A 108 -1.25 -22.45 7.94
C PHE A 108 -1.11 -22.78 9.43
N TYR A 109 -1.33 -24.03 9.82
CA TYR A 109 -1.37 -24.43 11.23
C TYR A 109 -0.26 -25.40 11.62
N GLY A 110 0.29 -26.13 10.67
CA GLY A 110 1.30 -27.15 10.91
C GLY A 110 2.72 -26.64 11.03
N GLY A 111 2.94 -25.34 10.92
CA GLY A 111 4.25 -24.71 10.99
C GLY A 111 5.25 -25.14 9.90
N LEU A 112 4.76 -25.83 8.84
CA LEU A 112 5.63 -26.35 7.79
C LEU A 112 6.35 -25.19 7.05
N MET A 113 5.71 -24.02 6.99
CA MET A 113 6.24 -22.79 6.40
C MET A 113 6.91 -21.89 7.44
N TYR A 114 6.48 -21.97 8.70
CA TYR A 114 7.01 -21.16 9.81
C TYR A 114 8.38 -21.64 10.31
N ARG A 115 8.71 -22.89 10.06
CA ARG A 115 9.90 -23.53 10.66
C ARG A 115 11.23 -22.99 10.16
N ASN A 116 11.24 -22.27 9.05
CA ASN A 116 12.45 -21.78 8.40
C ASN A 116 12.66 -20.28 8.52
N GLY A 117 11.91 -19.60 9.43
CA GLY A 117 12.09 -18.18 9.67
C GLY A 117 12.02 -17.38 8.37
N ILE A 118 10.90 -17.49 7.65
CA ILE A 118 10.64 -16.60 6.49
C ILE A 118 10.44 -15.22 7.08
N TYR A 119 11.51 -14.55 7.42
CA TYR A 119 11.52 -13.12 7.60
C TYR A 119 11.28 -12.53 6.22
N MET A 120 10.18 -11.85 6.07
CA MET A 120 9.78 -11.23 4.81
C MET A 120 10.61 -9.97 4.58
N ASN A 121 11.90 -10.17 4.38
CA ASN A 121 12.80 -9.12 3.96
C ASN A 121 12.84 -9.07 2.43
N TRP A 122 12.82 -7.88 1.85
CA TRP A 122 12.89 -7.60 0.41
C TRP A 122 14.02 -8.32 -0.31
N ASN A 123 15.11 -8.58 0.40
CA ASN A 123 16.31 -9.21 -0.12
C ASN A 123 16.31 -10.73 -0.01
N ASP A 124 15.23 -11.33 0.51
CA ASP A 124 15.20 -12.77 0.66
C ASP A 124 15.18 -13.47 -0.69
N ASN A 125 16.30 -14.07 -1.01
CA ASN A 125 16.44 -14.93 -2.18
C ASN A 125 15.49 -16.14 -2.15
N GLU A 126 14.83 -16.38 -1.01
CA GLU A 126 13.92 -17.50 -0.81
C GLU A 126 12.62 -17.36 -1.61
N PHE A 127 12.07 -16.15 -1.79
CA PHE A 127 10.90 -15.97 -2.63
C PHE A 127 11.19 -16.22 -4.11
N ARG A 128 12.45 -16.09 -4.54
CA ARG A 128 12.88 -16.40 -5.90
C ARG A 128 12.75 -17.90 -6.22
N SER A 129 12.68 -18.74 -5.20
CA SER A 129 12.56 -20.18 -5.33
C SER A 129 11.14 -20.64 -5.65
N SER A 130 10.11 -19.96 -5.10
CA SER A 130 8.70 -20.30 -5.38
C SER A 130 7.73 -19.20 -4.91
N SER A 131 7.29 -18.35 -5.83
CA SER A 131 6.26 -17.35 -5.57
C SER A 131 4.93 -17.94 -5.07
N VAL A 132 4.58 -19.16 -5.49
CA VAL A 132 3.38 -19.86 -5.02
C VAL A 132 3.49 -20.22 -3.55
N MET A 133 4.63 -20.77 -3.13
CA MET A 133 4.86 -21.10 -1.72
C MET A 133 4.87 -19.85 -0.85
N TYR A 134 5.48 -18.79 -1.33
CA TYR A 134 5.52 -17.50 -0.64
C TYR A 134 4.12 -16.89 -0.48
N PHE A 135 3.28 -16.95 -1.52
CA PHE A 135 1.88 -16.53 -1.46
C PHE A 135 1.11 -17.23 -0.33
N PHE A 136 1.28 -18.54 -0.17
CA PHE A 136 0.64 -19.27 0.91
C PHE A 136 1.29 -19.05 2.28
N ALA A 137 2.59 -18.83 2.34
CA ALA A 137 3.29 -18.53 3.59
C ALA A 137 2.80 -17.21 4.21
N THR A 138 2.57 -16.18 3.38
CA THR A 138 2.09 -14.89 3.84
C THR A 138 0.65 -14.92 4.36
N ALA A 139 -0.09 -15.97 4.11
CA ALA A 139 -1.45 -16.12 4.66
C ALA A 139 -1.46 -16.26 6.19
N SER A 140 -0.39 -16.81 6.77
CA SER A 140 -0.26 -16.98 8.23
C SER A 140 0.15 -15.68 8.94
N THR A 141 0.54 -14.65 8.20
CA THR A 141 1.00 -13.37 8.73
C THR A 141 -0.01 -12.24 8.50
N LEU A 142 -1.26 -12.55 8.14
CA LEU A 142 -2.29 -11.53 7.91
C LEU A 142 -2.85 -10.95 9.20
N ASP A 143 -2.82 -11.72 10.28
CA ASP A 143 -3.26 -11.27 11.59
C ASP A 143 -2.10 -10.56 12.30
N ILE A 144 -2.40 -9.43 12.91
CA ILE A 144 -1.46 -8.75 13.81
C ILE A 144 -1.53 -9.50 15.13
N GLU A 145 -0.40 -10.08 15.55
CA GLU A 145 -0.32 -10.75 16.84
C GLU A 145 -0.36 -9.71 17.97
N GLU A 146 -1.17 -9.99 18.98
CA GLU A 146 -1.22 -9.18 20.19
C GLU A 146 0.15 -9.26 20.89
N PRO A 147 0.79 -8.10 21.19
CA PRO A 147 2.09 -8.10 21.84
C PRO A 147 2.06 -8.79 23.22
N GLU A 148 3.17 -9.44 23.60
CA GLU A 148 3.28 -10.04 24.91
C GLU A 148 3.14 -8.97 26.02
N GLY A 149 2.23 -9.21 26.97
CA GLY A 149 1.93 -8.26 28.04
C GLY A 149 0.96 -7.13 27.66
N TYR A 150 0.32 -7.23 26.48
CA TYR A 150 -0.73 -6.28 26.10
C TYR A 150 -1.91 -6.38 27.05
N SER A 151 -2.22 -5.31 27.76
CA SER A 151 -3.35 -5.18 28.68
C SER A 151 -3.69 -3.73 28.91
N GLU A 152 -4.91 -3.46 29.34
CA GLU A 152 -5.37 -2.11 29.69
C GLU A 152 -4.45 -1.49 30.77
N GLU A 153 -4.08 -2.26 31.79
CA GLU A 153 -3.15 -1.82 32.85
C GLU A 153 -1.77 -1.43 32.31
N THR A 154 -1.24 -2.20 31.35
CA THR A 154 0.06 -1.89 30.71
C THR A 154 -0.05 -0.60 29.88
N LEU A 155 -1.15 -0.42 29.13
CA LEU A 155 -1.38 0.78 28.34
C LEU A 155 -1.53 2.01 29.23
N ASP A 156 -2.31 1.93 30.30
CA ASP A 156 -2.46 3.01 31.30
C ASP A 156 -1.10 3.36 31.92
N GLY A 157 -0.28 2.36 32.22
CA GLY A 157 1.08 2.58 32.73
C GLY A 157 1.97 3.33 31.73
N ILE A 158 1.89 3.01 30.44
CA ILE A 158 2.62 3.71 29.37
C ILE A 158 2.13 5.16 29.27
N VAL A 159 0.82 5.38 29.24
CA VAL A 159 0.24 6.72 29.17
C VAL A 159 0.66 7.58 30.35
N LEU A 160 0.60 7.04 31.59
CA LEU A 160 1.05 7.74 32.77
C LEU A 160 2.54 8.09 32.71
N HIS A 161 3.39 7.16 32.27
CA HIS A 161 4.81 7.40 32.09
C HIS A 161 5.09 8.50 31.06
N LEU A 162 4.37 8.51 29.94
CA LEU A 162 4.49 9.55 28.90
C LEU A 162 4.04 10.92 29.45
N MET A 163 2.96 10.96 30.23
CA MET A 163 2.46 12.19 30.85
C MET A 163 3.42 12.74 31.91
N GLU A 164 4.01 11.87 32.73
CA GLU A 164 5.01 12.26 33.74
C GLU A 164 6.30 12.81 33.15
N ASN A 165 6.67 12.37 31.95
CA ASN A 165 7.86 12.79 31.23
C ASN A 165 7.57 13.74 30.06
N ALA A 166 6.33 14.25 29.96
CA ALA A 166 5.92 15.14 28.87
C ALA A 166 6.79 16.40 28.79
N ASP A 167 7.22 16.95 29.93
CA ASP A 167 8.12 18.12 29.98
C ASP A 167 9.52 17.82 29.45
N GLU A 168 10.01 16.59 29.55
CA GLU A 168 11.32 16.19 29.04
C GLU A 168 11.31 16.04 27.50
N HIS A 169 10.14 15.76 26.94
CA HIS A 169 9.88 15.69 25.51
C HIS A 169 9.28 16.97 24.94
N ALA A 170 8.97 17.94 25.77
CA ALA A 170 8.42 19.27 25.40
C ALA A 170 9.44 20.19 24.70
N TYR A 171 10.45 19.65 24.03
CA TYR A 171 11.39 20.43 23.23
C TYR A 171 10.69 21.28 22.14
N TYR A 172 9.45 20.96 21.85
CA TYR A 172 8.58 21.65 20.90
C TYR A 172 7.30 22.20 21.51
N ALA A 173 7.19 22.27 22.86
CA ALA A 173 6.10 22.98 23.47
C ALA A 173 6.14 24.43 23.00
N SER A 174 5.10 24.86 22.34
CA SER A 174 4.92 26.21 21.86
C SER A 174 5.28 27.22 22.96
N THR A 175 6.31 27.99 22.73
CA THR A 175 6.56 29.22 23.49
C THR A 175 5.72 30.36 22.90
N GLY A 176 4.75 30.03 22.06
CA GLY A 176 3.94 30.99 21.32
C GLY A 176 2.97 31.72 22.22
N ASP A 177 3.14 32.99 22.25
CA ASP A 177 2.27 34.03 22.83
C ASP A 177 1.27 34.49 21.78
N GLY A 178 0.75 33.59 20.94
CA GLY A 178 -0.10 34.12 19.92
C GLY A 178 -0.89 33.14 19.09
N GLU A 179 -0.99 33.45 17.87
CA GLU A 179 -1.84 32.86 16.86
C GLU A 179 -1.36 31.45 16.49
N ASP A 180 -2.28 30.52 16.38
CA ASP A 180 -1.99 29.17 15.90
C ASP A 180 -1.58 29.24 14.42
N PRO A 181 -0.43 28.69 14.02
CA PRO A 181 0.02 28.78 12.63
C PRO A 181 -0.84 27.92 11.70
N ASP A 182 -1.10 28.41 10.51
CA ASP A 182 -1.64 27.53 9.46
C ASP A 182 -0.63 26.45 9.10
N ILE A 183 -1.10 25.22 8.90
CA ILE A 183 -0.26 24.06 8.65
C ILE A 183 -0.55 23.50 7.26
N ILE A 184 0.43 23.55 6.37
CA ILE A 184 0.34 22.98 5.03
C ILE A 184 1.37 21.86 4.90
N VAL A 185 0.89 20.64 4.73
CA VAL A 185 1.73 19.46 4.53
C VAL A 185 1.65 19.03 3.07
N VAL A 186 2.79 18.98 2.40
CA VAL A 186 2.89 18.49 1.03
C VAL A 186 3.69 17.18 1.03
N MET A 187 3.01 16.09 0.69
CA MET A 187 3.65 14.83 0.38
C MET A 187 4.03 14.84 -1.11
N SER A 188 5.28 15.18 -1.40
CA SER A 188 5.77 15.19 -2.76
C SER A 188 6.13 13.78 -3.20
N GLU A 189 5.33 13.22 -4.09
CA GLU A 189 5.52 11.86 -4.62
C GLU A 189 6.85 11.76 -5.37
N SER A 190 7.58 10.68 -5.10
CA SER A 190 8.88 10.37 -5.73
C SER A 190 9.97 11.44 -5.53
N PHE A 191 9.75 12.44 -4.67
CA PHE A 191 10.79 13.43 -4.36
C PHE A 191 11.86 12.79 -3.48
N SER A 192 13.11 12.87 -3.93
CA SER A 192 14.26 12.40 -3.16
C SER A 192 15.54 13.09 -3.64
N ASP A 193 16.48 13.26 -2.73
CA ASP A 193 17.82 13.70 -3.11
C ASP A 193 18.58 12.53 -3.72
N THR A 194 18.64 12.49 -5.05
CA THR A 194 19.30 11.42 -5.78
C THR A 194 20.82 11.40 -5.57
N ARG A 195 21.42 12.46 -4.99
CA ARG A 195 22.84 12.49 -4.62
C ARG A 195 23.20 11.47 -3.54
N GLU A 196 22.21 11.04 -2.76
CA GLU A 196 22.36 9.93 -1.79
C GLU A 196 22.71 8.58 -2.45
N LEU A 197 22.42 8.43 -3.74
CA LEU A 197 22.76 7.22 -4.50
C LEU A 197 24.21 7.18 -4.98
N GLY A 198 24.92 8.30 -4.88
CA GLY A 198 26.31 8.43 -5.29
C GLY A 198 26.56 9.67 -6.15
N GLU A 199 27.83 9.87 -6.53
CA GLU A 199 28.23 10.99 -7.40
C GLU A 199 27.83 10.71 -8.85
N PHE A 200 27.18 11.68 -9.49
CA PHE A 200 26.84 11.68 -10.91
C PHE A 200 26.83 13.11 -11.46
N GLU A 201 27.06 13.24 -12.77
CA GLU A 201 27.06 14.55 -13.44
C GLU A 201 25.66 14.80 -14.05
N THR A 202 25.20 16.05 -13.94
CA THR A 202 23.96 16.54 -14.56
C THR A 202 24.24 17.80 -15.37
N ASP A 203 23.44 18.01 -16.42
CA ASP A 203 23.56 19.19 -17.28
C ASP A 203 23.21 20.49 -16.55
N ASN A 204 22.33 20.41 -15.54
CA ASN A 204 21.88 21.52 -14.73
C ASN A 204 21.85 21.14 -13.25
N ALA A 205 22.01 22.12 -12.37
CA ALA A 205 21.77 21.94 -10.95
C ALA A 205 20.25 21.72 -10.72
N PHE A 206 19.89 20.57 -10.17
CA PHE A 206 18.50 20.17 -9.99
C PHE A 206 17.96 20.41 -8.57
N PHE A 207 18.86 20.63 -7.59
CA PHE A 207 18.51 20.88 -6.19
C PHE A 207 18.86 22.28 -5.72
N SER A 208 19.25 23.21 -6.61
CA SER A 208 19.76 24.53 -6.24
C SER A 208 18.80 25.32 -5.35
N TYR A 209 17.50 25.31 -5.66
CA TYR A 209 16.51 26.00 -4.83
C TYR A 209 16.43 25.43 -3.42
N PHE A 210 16.42 24.11 -3.28
CA PHE A 210 16.37 23.44 -1.99
C PHE A 210 17.65 23.69 -1.18
N ASP A 211 18.80 23.66 -1.84
CA ASP A 211 20.10 23.91 -1.21
C ASP A 211 20.27 25.37 -0.76
N GLU A 212 19.56 26.31 -1.40
CA GLU A 212 19.59 27.74 -1.07
C GLU A 212 18.61 28.16 0.05
N LEU A 213 17.75 27.25 0.51
CA LEU A 213 16.85 27.51 1.64
C LEU A 213 17.65 27.54 2.95
N GLU A 214 18.13 28.71 3.36
CA GLU A 214 19.02 28.86 4.53
C GLU A 214 18.30 29.40 5.76
N ASN A 215 17.32 30.29 5.59
CA ASN A 215 16.70 31.00 6.71
C ASN A 215 15.30 30.44 7.01
N GLU A 216 15.01 30.28 8.31
CA GLU A 216 13.69 29.85 8.81
C GLU A 216 13.25 28.47 8.29
N THR A 217 14.21 27.65 7.86
CA THR A 217 13.97 26.31 7.34
C THR A 217 14.69 25.26 8.18
N ILE A 218 14.02 24.10 8.35
CA ILE A 218 14.60 22.91 8.97
C ILE A 218 14.70 21.84 7.89
N HIS A 219 15.89 21.33 7.67
CA HIS A 219 16.16 20.24 6.73
C HIS A 219 16.49 18.97 7.49
N GLY A 220 16.14 17.82 6.92
CA GLY A 220 16.46 16.53 7.53
C GLY A 220 16.13 15.37 6.62
N HIS A 221 16.46 14.18 7.11
CA HIS A 221 16.11 12.90 6.45
C HIS A 221 14.99 12.24 7.22
N VAL A 222 13.98 11.79 6.50
CA VAL A 222 12.89 10.98 7.05
C VAL A 222 13.13 9.53 6.67
N TYR A 223 13.21 8.67 7.68
CA TYR A 223 13.28 7.22 7.49
C TYR A 223 11.86 6.65 7.49
N SER A 224 11.42 6.17 6.36
CA SER A 224 10.11 5.53 6.21
C SER A 224 10.26 4.00 6.29
N SER A 225 9.32 3.34 6.96
CA SER A 225 9.21 1.87 6.92
C SER A 225 8.55 1.39 5.61
N VAL A 226 8.04 2.32 4.81
CA VAL A 226 7.32 2.04 3.57
C VAL A 226 8.29 1.95 2.40
N ILE A 227 8.21 0.87 1.65
CA ILE A 227 9.06 0.61 0.48
C ILE A 227 8.18 0.23 -0.72
N GLY A 228 8.57 0.67 -1.92
CA GLY A 228 7.99 0.20 -3.18
C GLY A 228 6.62 0.74 -3.52
N GLY A 229 6.41 2.04 -3.42
CA GLY A 229 5.24 2.70 -3.99
C GLY A 229 3.91 2.45 -3.27
N ASN A 230 3.93 2.25 -1.98
CA ASN A 230 2.74 2.15 -1.14
C ASN A 230 2.44 3.51 -0.48
N THR A 231 2.23 4.55 -1.27
CA THR A 231 1.99 5.93 -0.84
C THR A 231 0.98 6.04 0.31
N ALA A 232 -0.13 5.31 0.25
CA ALA A 232 -1.14 5.28 1.31
C ALA A 232 -0.60 4.83 2.67
N ASN A 233 0.48 4.05 2.72
CA ASN A 233 1.12 3.67 3.97
C ASN A 233 1.98 4.81 4.52
N SER A 234 2.67 5.58 3.66
CA SER A 234 3.40 6.78 4.09
C SER A 234 2.44 7.86 4.59
N GLU A 235 1.29 8.03 3.92
CA GLU A 235 0.21 8.89 4.40
C GLU A 235 -0.30 8.45 5.77
N TYR A 236 -0.51 7.15 5.94
CA TYR A 236 -0.93 6.56 7.22
C TYR A 236 0.08 6.87 8.32
N GLU A 237 1.36 6.60 8.12
CA GLU A 237 2.40 6.88 9.11
C GLU A 237 2.45 8.36 9.49
N MET A 238 2.35 9.26 8.51
CA MET A 238 2.37 10.70 8.75
C MET A 238 1.12 11.19 9.49
N LEU A 239 -0.07 10.71 9.10
CA LEU A 239 -1.33 11.22 9.65
C LEU A 239 -1.69 10.59 10.99
N THR A 240 -1.24 9.36 11.30
CA THR A 240 -1.54 8.69 12.56
C THR A 240 -0.40 8.70 13.56
N GLY A 241 0.85 8.84 13.08
CA GLY A 241 2.03 8.62 13.90
C GLY A 241 2.38 7.15 14.14
N ASP A 242 1.58 6.22 13.61
CA ASP A 242 1.81 4.78 13.72
C ASP A 242 2.77 4.29 12.63
N SER A 243 3.52 3.22 12.89
CA SER A 243 4.46 2.66 11.91
C SER A 243 3.90 1.43 11.21
N CYS A 244 3.96 1.42 9.88
CA CYS A 244 3.66 0.26 9.05
C CYS A 244 4.66 -0.90 9.22
N ALA A 245 5.80 -0.68 9.90
CA ALA A 245 6.79 -1.72 10.16
C ALA A 245 6.22 -2.89 10.99
N PHE A 246 5.17 -2.63 11.76
CA PHE A 246 4.47 -3.63 12.58
C PHE A 246 3.30 -4.31 11.86
N LEU A 247 2.98 -3.87 10.65
CA LEU A 247 1.94 -4.49 9.85
C LEU A 247 2.49 -5.68 9.05
N PRO A 248 1.64 -6.65 8.71
CA PRO A 248 2.04 -7.74 7.82
C PRO A 248 2.61 -7.21 6.50
N THR A 249 3.66 -7.89 6.01
CA THR A 249 4.32 -7.49 4.75
C THR A 249 3.32 -7.37 3.59
N GLY A 250 3.39 -6.25 2.90
CA GLY A 250 2.50 -5.94 1.78
C GLY A 250 1.12 -5.44 2.18
N ALA A 251 0.84 -5.32 3.47
CA ALA A 251 -0.39 -4.70 3.95
C ALA A 251 -0.46 -3.23 3.51
N VAL A 252 -1.66 -2.80 3.16
CA VAL A 252 -1.99 -1.40 2.99
C VAL A 252 -2.98 -1.03 4.09
N ALA A 253 -2.54 -0.21 5.04
CA ALA A 253 -3.31 0.12 6.24
C ALA A 253 -4.74 0.58 5.90
N TYR A 254 -4.88 1.46 4.93
CA TYR A 254 -6.15 2.00 4.45
C TYR A 254 -7.13 0.96 3.90
N GLN A 255 -6.64 -0.12 3.36
CA GLN A 255 -7.47 -1.16 2.74
C GLN A 255 -7.83 -2.29 3.69
N THR A 256 -7.03 -2.47 4.75
CA THR A 256 -7.12 -3.67 5.59
C THR A 256 -7.52 -3.35 7.02
N TYR A 257 -6.99 -2.28 7.61
CA TYR A 257 -7.09 -2.05 9.05
C TYR A 257 -7.93 -0.84 9.43
N ILE A 258 -8.03 0.19 8.58
CA ILE A 258 -8.80 1.39 8.89
C ILE A 258 -10.28 1.21 8.52
N ASN A 259 -11.06 0.74 9.48
CA ASN A 259 -12.50 0.48 9.33
C ASN A 259 -13.36 1.27 10.34
N TYR A 260 -12.73 2.03 11.23
CA TYR A 260 -13.34 2.87 12.25
C TYR A 260 -12.47 4.11 12.47
N PRO A 261 -13.02 5.18 13.09
CA PRO A 261 -12.24 6.37 13.42
C PRO A 261 -11.07 6.01 14.34
N VAL A 262 -9.88 6.53 14.03
CA VAL A 262 -8.67 6.42 14.84
C VAL A 262 -8.14 7.81 15.13
N GLY A 263 -7.34 7.95 16.20
CA GLY A 263 -6.64 9.20 16.52
C GLY A 263 -5.67 9.56 15.38
N THR A 264 -5.74 10.79 14.93
CA THR A 264 -4.89 11.29 13.82
C THR A 264 -4.45 12.71 14.07
N LEU A 265 -3.44 13.17 13.34
CA LEU A 265 -3.07 14.58 13.29
C LEU A 265 -4.29 15.46 12.93
N VAL A 266 -5.13 14.99 11.99
CA VAL A 266 -6.36 15.69 11.59
C VAL A 266 -7.30 15.88 12.78
N SER A 267 -7.61 14.80 13.51
CA SER A 267 -8.50 14.89 14.68
C SER A 267 -7.91 15.76 15.79
N THR A 268 -6.59 15.65 16.01
CA THR A 268 -5.89 16.44 17.04
C THR A 268 -5.92 17.94 16.70
N LEU A 269 -5.71 18.31 15.46
CA LEU A 269 -5.77 19.72 15.04
C LEU A 269 -7.22 20.26 15.07
N LYS A 270 -8.18 19.45 14.67
CA LYS A 270 -9.60 19.83 14.75
C LYS A 270 -10.07 20.06 16.19
N ASP A 271 -9.58 19.27 17.14
CA ASP A 271 -9.85 19.50 18.57
C ASP A 271 -9.25 20.82 19.09
N GLN A 272 -8.30 21.40 18.35
CA GLN A 272 -7.69 22.71 18.59
C GLN A 272 -8.31 23.85 17.77
N GLY A 273 -9.38 23.59 17.02
CA GLY A 273 -10.11 24.60 16.25
C GLY A 273 -9.69 24.71 14.77
N TYR A 274 -8.82 23.85 14.29
CA TYR A 274 -8.42 23.88 12.87
C TYR A 274 -9.52 23.37 11.94
N SER A 275 -9.66 23.99 10.77
CA SER A 275 -10.30 23.34 9.63
C SER A 275 -9.31 22.41 8.94
N ALA A 276 -9.78 21.29 8.41
CA ALA A 276 -8.92 20.29 7.80
C ALA A 276 -9.39 19.93 6.38
N SER A 277 -8.61 20.30 5.38
CA SER A 277 -8.88 19.99 3.97
C SER A 277 -7.72 19.27 3.28
N MET A 278 -8.01 18.48 2.26
CA MET A 278 -6.99 17.79 1.49
C MET A 278 -7.20 17.95 -0.01
N LEU A 279 -6.10 17.93 -0.75
CA LEU A 279 -6.05 17.93 -2.20
C LEU A 279 -5.14 16.81 -2.69
N HIS A 280 -5.65 15.98 -3.61
CA HIS A 280 -4.87 15.00 -4.34
C HIS A 280 -5.29 15.00 -5.81
N PRO A 281 -4.42 15.44 -6.75
CA PRO A 281 -4.76 15.62 -8.14
C PRO A 281 -4.84 14.30 -8.94
N HIS A 282 -5.28 13.24 -8.29
CA HIS A 282 -5.55 11.93 -8.85
C HIS A 282 -6.97 11.46 -8.53
N TRP A 283 -7.41 10.37 -9.16
CA TRP A 283 -8.74 9.82 -8.96
C TRP A 283 -8.96 9.31 -7.53
N SER A 284 -10.11 9.61 -6.97
CA SER A 284 -10.48 9.23 -5.60
C SER A 284 -10.55 7.72 -5.34
N THR A 285 -10.59 6.91 -6.40
CA THR A 285 -10.76 5.45 -6.34
C THR A 285 -9.52 4.69 -5.85
N GLY A 286 -8.39 5.38 -5.61
CA GLY A 286 -7.15 4.76 -5.14
C GLY A 286 -7.16 4.49 -3.63
N TRP A 287 -6.63 3.34 -3.21
CA TRP A 287 -6.26 3.00 -1.83
C TRP A 287 -7.37 3.09 -0.77
N ASN A 288 -8.64 3.16 -1.14
CA ASN A 288 -9.77 3.37 -0.21
C ASN A 288 -9.77 4.74 0.50
N ARG A 289 -9.06 5.73 -0.05
CA ARG A 289 -8.86 7.05 0.58
C ARG A 289 -10.15 7.76 0.94
N ILE A 290 -11.20 7.70 0.10
CA ILE A 290 -12.49 8.35 0.40
C ILE A 290 -13.03 7.95 1.77
N GLN A 291 -13.06 6.63 2.04
CA GLN A 291 -13.55 6.12 3.32
C GLN A 291 -12.62 6.52 4.46
N VAL A 292 -11.32 6.33 4.26
CA VAL A 292 -10.31 6.54 5.30
C VAL A 292 -10.21 8.01 5.70
N TYR A 293 -10.21 8.93 4.73
CA TYR A 293 -10.14 10.36 5.05
C TYR A 293 -11.41 10.87 5.72
N GLY A 294 -12.56 10.27 5.40
CA GLY A 294 -13.79 10.49 6.16
C GLY A 294 -13.67 10.02 7.62
N LEU A 295 -13.01 8.87 7.86
CA LEU A 295 -12.74 8.35 9.20
C LEU A 295 -11.68 9.16 9.96
N PHE A 296 -10.72 9.75 9.26
CA PHE A 296 -9.71 10.64 9.83
C PHE A 296 -10.25 12.03 10.19
N GLY A 297 -11.41 12.40 9.64
CA GLY A 297 -12.13 13.61 10.02
C GLY A 297 -11.84 14.82 9.12
N PHE A 298 -11.30 14.66 7.92
CA PHE A 298 -11.18 15.77 6.97
C PHE A 298 -12.55 16.36 6.65
N ASP A 299 -12.66 17.69 6.66
CA ASP A 299 -13.88 18.44 6.36
C ASP A 299 -14.16 18.46 4.85
N ARG A 300 -13.09 18.55 4.06
CA ARG A 300 -13.17 18.64 2.61
C ARG A 300 -12.08 17.80 1.96
N THR A 301 -12.45 17.02 0.96
CA THR A 301 -11.51 16.23 0.16
C THR A 301 -11.68 16.55 -1.31
N LEU A 302 -10.61 17.00 -1.95
CA LEU A 302 -10.58 17.36 -3.36
C LEU A 302 -9.73 16.37 -4.15
N TRP A 303 -10.29 15.91 -5.26
CA TRP A 303 -9.71 14.90 -6.13
C TRP A 303 -9.64 15.41 -7.57
N ARG A 304 -8.94 14.68 -8.44
CA ARG A 304 -8.88 14.99 -9.87
C ARG A 304 -10.27 15.25 -10.50
N GLU A 305 -11.26 14.46 -10.13
CA GLU A 305 -12.65 14.60 -10.61
C GLU A 305 -13.40 15.82 -10.05
N SER A 306 -12.86 16.49 -9.04
CA SER A 306 -13.42 17.75 -8.53
C SER A 306 -13.23 18.91 -9.53
N TYR A 307 -12.38 18.72 -10.54
CA TYR A 307 -11.98 19.74 -11.49
C TYR A 307 -12.35 19.36 -12.91
N ARG A 308 -12.81 20.35 -13.71
CA ARG A 308 -13.20 20.13 -15.11
C ARG A 308 -12.00 19.88 -16.02
N ALA A 309 -10.89 20.54 -15.74
CA ALA A 309 -9.65 20.41 -16.50
C ALA A 309 -8.48 20.50 -15.54
N VAL A 310 -7.40 19.81 -15.87
CA VAL A 310 -6.12 19.87 -15.19
C VAL A 310 -5.01 19.84 -16.23
N ASP A 311 -3.90 20.49 -15.95
CA ASP A 311 -2.71 20.40 -16.77
C ASP A 311 -1.98 19.09 -16.48
N THR A 312 -1.51 18.43 -17.53
CA THR A 312 -0.90 17.10 -17.40
C THR A 312 0.41 17.01 -18.16
N LEU A 313 1.36 16.33 -17.52
CA LEU A 313 2.62 15.90 -18.13
C LEU A 313 2.74 14.38 -18.02
N ARG A 314 3.04 13.69 -19.11
CA ARG A 314 3.13 12.21 -19.17
C ARG A 314 1.89 11.48 -18.61
N GLY A 315 0.71 12.11 -18.67
CA GLY A 315 -0.54 11.54 -18.17
C GLY A 315 -0.85 11.79 -16.69
N TYR A 316 0.05 12.44 -15.97
CA TYR A 316 -0.15 12.86 -14.58
C TYR A 316 -0.40 14.36 -14.49
N THR A 317 -1.16 14.79 -13.49
CA THR A 317 -1.35 16.21 -13.21
C THR A 317 0.00 16.84 -12.84
N THR A 318 0.29 18.03 -13.38
CA THR A 318 1.54 18.74 -13.11
C THR A 318 1.57 19.28 -11.69
N ASP A 319 2.74 19.33 -11.07
CA ASP A 319 2.92 19.96 -9.75
C ASP A 319 2.60 21.46 -9.79
N GLU A 320 2.89 22.15 -10.92
CA GLU A 320 2.54 23.56 -11.09
C GLU A 320 1.03 23.78 -10.92
N TRP A 321 0.22 23.00 -11.63
CA TRP A 321 -1.25 23.06 -11.51
C TRP A 321 -1.72 22.69 -10.10
N ASP A 322 -1.13 21.65 -9.51
CA ASP A 322 -1.51 21.16 -8.17
C ASP A 322 -1.24 22.22 -7.10
N TYR A 323 -0.08 22.88 -7.15
CA TYR A 323 0.25 23.94 -6.19
C TYR A 323 -0.58 25.21 -6.41
N GLU A 324 -0.93 25.56 -7.64
CA GLU A 324 -1.85 26.67 -7.90
C GLU A 324 -3.24 26.41 -7.28
N GLU A 325 -3.75 25.18 -7.38
CA GLU A 325 -5.02 24.79 -6.77
C GLU A 325 -4.90 24.68 -5.23
N LEU A 326 -3.77 24.24 -4.72
CA LEU A 326 -3.50 24.21 -3.28
C LEU A 326 -3.51 25.63 -2.68
N ILE A 327 -2.91 26.60 -3.36
CA ILE A 327 -2.93 28.01 -2.94
C ILE A 327 -4.37 28.55 -2.94
N LYS A 328 -5.15 28.27 -3.97
CA LYS A 328 -6.56 28.67 -4.03
C LYS A 328 -7.38 28.04 -2.90
N LEU A 329 -7.14 26.74 -2.64
CA LEU A 329 -7.78 26.03 -1.54
C LEU A 329 -7.44 26.69 -0.19
N TYR A 330 -6.17 27.04 0.01
CA TYR A 330 -5.73 27.75 1.21
C TYR A 330 -6.46 29.08 1.38
N GLU A 331 -6.50 29.91 0.34
CA GLU A 331 -7.19 31.21 0.38
C GLU A 331 -8.69 31.04 0.66
N GLU A 332 -9.32 30.03 0.07
CA GLU A 332 -10.74 29.70 0.33
C GLU A 332 -11.01 29.25 1.77
N GLU A 333 -10.15 28.38 2.32
CA GLU A 333 -10.33 27.87 3.69
C GLU A 333 -9.98 28.96 4.72
N ARG A 334 -8.89 29.71 4.53
CA ARG A 334 -8.51 30.83 5.41
C ARG A 334 -9.59 31.92 5.47
N ALA A 335 -10.25 32.21 4.36
CA ALA A 335 -11.33 33.20 4.30
C ALA A 335 -12.60 32.80 5.10
N LYS A 336 -12.71 31.53 5.50
CA LYS A 336 -13.85 31.02 6.28
C LYS A 336 -13.56 30.98 7.78
N GLN A 337 -12.29 31.01 8.17
CA GLN A 337 -11.87 30.89 9.55
C GLN A 337 -11.75 32.27 10.21
N ASP A 338 -12.00 32.33 11.49
CA ASP A 338 -11.71 33.47 12.32
C ASP A 338 -10.20 33.61 12.57
N ASP A 339 -9.73 34.74 13.07
CA ASP A 339 -8.28 35.03 13.21
C ASP A 339 -7.57 34.08 14.19
N ASP A 340 -8.30 33.47 15.12
CA ASP A 340 -7.84 32.53 16.13
C ASP A 340 -8.03 31.05 15.77
N GLU A 341 -8.54 30.77 14.56
CA GLU A 341 -8.73 29.40 14.04
C GLU A 341 -7.69 29.10 12.96
N GLY A 342 -7.02 27.95 13.06
CA GLY A 342 -6.00 27.53 12.09
C GLY A 342 -6.58 26.77 10.88
N VAL A 343 -5.81 26.75 9.80
CA VAL A 343 -6.08 25.95 8.61
C VAL A 343 -5.06 24.81 8.50
N PHE A 344 -5.54 23.58 8.38
CA PHE A 344 -4.73 22.42 8.05
C PHE A 344 -5.01 21.95 6.63
N LEU A 345 -3.99 21.96 5.78
CA LEU A 345 -4.06 21.41 4.43
C LEU A 345 -3.11 20.23 4.27
N PHE A 346 -3.60 19.16 3.69
CA PHE A 346 -2.81 17.99 3.30
C PHE A 346 -2.86 17.81 1.78
N ASN A 347 -1.71 17.87 1.14
CA ASN A 347 -1.58 17.70 -0.30
C ASN A 347 -0.71 16.50 -0.64
N ILE A 348 -1.06 15.78 -1.69
CA ILE A 348 -0.28 14.66 -2.23
C ILE A 348 -0.09 14.93 -3.72
N THR A 349 1.11 15.14 -4.17
CA THR A 349 1.41 15.39 -5.60
C THR A 349 1.29 14.12 -6.45
N MET A 350 1.37 14.24 -7.76
CA MET A 350 1.26 13.10 -8.69
C MET A 350 2.29 13.12 -9.82
N GLN A 351 2.97 14.22 -10.04
CA GLN A 351 3.95 14.32 -11.11
C GLN A 351 5.21 13.51 -10.76
N ASN A 352 5.57 12.57 -11.63
CA ASN A 352 6.78 11.73 -11.53
C ASN A 352 7.76 12.01 -12.67
#